data_16fbf3f3a3fd98c15bb187becfd47594
#
_entry.id   16fbf3f3a3fd98c15bb187becfd47594
#
_cell.length_a   1.000
_cell.length_b   1.000
_cell.length_c   1.000
_cell.angle_alpha   90.00
_cell.angle_beta   90.00
_cell.angle_gamma   90.00
#
_symmetry.space_group_name_H-M   'P 1'
#
loop_
_entity.id
_entity.type
_entity.pdbx_description
1 polymer ?
#
loop_
_entity_poly.entity_id
_entity_poly.type
_entity_poly.pdbx_seq_one_letter_code
_entity_poly.pdbx_strand_id
1 'polypeptide(L)' 'AVSEEGNEAYHKAVDLLLDVRKEAKARKDWTTSDYIRDRLSEIGFEIKDTKEGVEWKLK' A
#
# COMPACT_ATOMS: atom_id res chain seq x y z
N ALA A 1 11.83 15.10 11.90
CA ALA A 1 10.75 14.93 12.84
C ALA A 1 9.41 14.98 12.09
N VAL A 2 8.55 14.01 12.36
CA VAL A 2 7.26 13.92 11.71
C VAL A 2 6.21 14.61 12.57
N SER A 3 5.64 15.68 12.05
CA SER A 3 4.54 16.37 12.71
C SER A 3 3.21 15.71 12.32
N GLU A 4 2.12 16.16 12.92
CA GLU A 4 0.80 15.66 12.56
C GLU A 4 0.47 15.93 11.08
N GLU A 5 1.02 17.00 10.53
CA GLU A 5 0.86 17.32 9.13
C GLU A 5 1.51 16.27 8.24
N GLY A 6 2.53 15.58 8.75
CA GLY A 6 3.18 14.50 8.01
C GLY A 6 2.30 13.28 7.82
N ASN A 7 1.26 13.12 8.64
CA ASN A 7 0.35 11.98 8.52
C ASN A 7 -0.43 12.00 7.22
N GLU A 8 -0.81 13.18 6.75
CA GLU A 8 -1.54 13.28 5.49
C GLU A 8 -0.67 12.86 4.32
N ALA A 9 0.58 13.32 4.27
CA ALA A 9 1.52 12.91 3.23
C ALA A 9 1.82 11.42 3.31
N TYR A 10 1.91 10.89 4.51
CA TYR A 10 2.11 9.47 4.76
C TYR A 10 0.97 8.63 4.18
N HIS A 11 -0.27 9.03 4.45
CA HIS A 11 -1.44 8.34 3.90
C HIS A 11 -1.45 8.39 2.37
N LYS A 12 -1.13 9.53 1.81
CA LYS A 12 -1.07 9.67 0.36
C LYS A 12 0.03 8.82 -0.26
N ALA A 13 1.16 8.70 0.43
CA ALA A 13 2.25 7.85 -0.05
C ALA A 13 1.85 6.38 -0.07
N VAL A 14 1.15 5.93 0.96
CA VAL A 14 0.66 4.54 0.99
C VAL A 14 -0.37 4.33 -0.10
N ASP A 15 -1.29 5.26 -0.28
CA ASP A 15 -2.29 5.16 -1.34
C ASP A 15 -1.64 5.10 -2.72
N LEU A 16 -0.58 5.87 -2.94
CA LEU A 16 0.16 5.84 -4.19
C LEU A 16 0.74 4.45 -4.44
N LEU A 17 1.35 3.86 -3.40
CA LEU A 17 1.91 2.52 -3.53
C LEU A 17 0.84 1.48 -3.82
N LEU A 18 -0.32 1.62 -3.20
CA LEU A 18 -1.43 0.72 -3.44
C LEU A 18 -2.00 0.88 -4.84
N ASP A 19 -2.00 2.10 -5.38
CA ASP A 19 -2.41 2.33 -6.77
C ASP A 19 -1.45 1.64 -7.73
N VAL A 20 -0.14 1.76 -7.50
CA VAL A 20 0.86 1.07 -8.32
C VAL A 20 0.66 -0.44 -8.25
N ARG A 21 0.39 -0.96 -7.06
CA ARG A 21 0.11 -2.38 -6.86
C ARG A 21 -1.13 -2.80 -7.67
N LYS A 22 -2.17 -1.99 -7.64
CA LYS A 22 -3.40 -2.27 -8.37
C LYS A 22 -3.14 -2.34 -9.88
N GLU A 23 -2.36 -1.40 -10.39
CA GLU A 23 -1.99 -1.40 -11.80
C GLU A 23 -1.16 -2.61 -12.18
N ALA A 24 -0.24 -3.00 -11.30
CA ALA A 24 0.57 -4.18 -11.53
C ALA A 24 -0.32 -5.43 -11.63
N LYS A 25 -1.30 -5.55 -10.73
CA LYS A 25 -2.25 -6.67 -10.78
C LYS A 25 -3.07 -6.65 -12.05
N ALA A 26 -3.48 -5.48 -12.52
CA ALA A 26 -4.24 -5.35 -13.75
C ALA A 26 -3.44 -5.80 -14.96
N ARG A 27 -2.12 -5.64 -14.92
CA ARG A 27 -1.21 -6.11 -15.97
C ARG A 27 -0.74 -7.53 -15.74
N LYS A 28 -1.22 -8.16 -14.69
CA LYS A 28 -0.80 -9.50 -14.27
C LYS A 28 0.68 -9.56 -13.89
N ASP A 29 1.21 -8.44 -13.42
CA ASP A 29 2.57 -8.36 -12.91
C ASP A 29 2.55 -8.69 -11.41
N TRP A 30 2.41 -9.98 -11.14
CA TRP A 30 2.27 -10.45 -9.76
C TRP A 30 3.53 -10.23 -8.93
N THR A 31 4.69 -10.27 -9.58
CA THR A 31 5.96 -10.04 -8.90
C THR A 31 6.02 -8.65 -8.27
N THR A 32 5.67 -7.63 -9.03
CA THR A 32 5.64 -6.26 -8.53
C THR A 32 4.58 -6.09 -7.44
N SER A 33 3.41 -6.66 -7.68
CA SER A 33 2.31 -6.60 -6.72
C SER A 33 2.71 -7.21 -5.38
N ASP A 34 3.29 -8.40 -5.41
CA ASP A 34 3.73 -9.07 -4.19
C ASP A 34 4.88 -8.34 -3.51
N TYR A 35 5.79 -7.79 -4.28
CA TYR A 35 6.90 -7.02 -3.74
C TYR A 35 6.40 -5.82 -2.93
N ILE A 36 5.46 -5.08 -3.48
CA ILE A 36 4.89 -3.91 -2.78
C ILE A 36 4.22 -4.35 -1.48
N ARG A 37 3.42 -5.39 -1.54
CA ARG A 37 2.74 -5.90 -0.35
C ARG A 37 3.73 -6.34 0.72
N ASP A 38 4.74 -7.10 0.32
CA ASP A 38 5.72 -7.62 1.26
C ASP A 38 6.53 -6.50 1.90
N ARG A 39 6.91 -5.50 1.12
CA ARG A 39 7.66 -4.36 1.66
C ARG A 39 6.83 -3.55 2.65
N LEU A 40 5.56 -3.33 2.33
CA LEU A 40 4.67 -2.64 3.25
C LEU A 40 4.46 -3.43 4.53
N SER A 41 4.35 -4.74 4.42
CA SER A 41 4.23 -5.61 5.58
C SER A 41 5.46 -5.52 6.49
N GLU A 42 6.65 -5.47 5.91
CA GLU A 42 7.89 -5.34 6.68
C GLU A 42 7.96 -4.02 7.45
N ILE A 43 7.41 -2.96 6.87
CA ILE A 43 7.39 -1.64 7.49
C ILE A 43 6.40 -1.60 8.66
N GLY A 44 5.38 -2.44 8.63
CA GLY A 44 4.40 -2.51 9.71
C GLY A 44 2.97 -2.27 9.24
N PHE A 45 2.70 -2.37 7.95
CA PHE A 45 1.36 -2.26 7.42
C PHE A 45 0.75 -3.63 7.21
N GLU A 46 -0.55 -3.72 7.37
CA GLU A 46 -1.31 -4.88 7.00
C GLU A 46 -2.17 -4.50 5.79
N ILE A 47 -2.00 -5.21 4.70
CA ILE A 47 -2.71 -4.95 3.45
C ILE A 47 -3.77 -6.02 3.26
N LYS A 48 -4.99 -5.58 3.00
CA LYS A 48 -6.12 -6.51 2.85
C LYS A 48 -6.88 -6.17 1.57
N ASP A 49 -7.09 -7.16 0.73
CA ASP A 49 -7.91 -7.01 -0.45
C ASP A 49 -9.39 -7.21 -0.09
N THR A 50 -10.23 -6.30 -0.57
CA THR A 50 -11.66 -6.36 -0.34
C THR A 50 -12.39 -6.27 -1.67
N LYS A 51 -13.69 -6.51 -1.65
CA LYS A 51 -14.52 -6.40 -2.85
C LYS A 51 -14.54 -4.99 -3.42
N GLU A 52 -14.38 -4.01 -2.56
CA GLU A 52 -14.42 -2.60 -2.96
C GLU A 52 -13.05 -2.07 -3.35
N GLY A 53 -12.01 -2.83 -3.14
CA GLY A 53 -10.65 -2.42 -3.43
C GLY A 53 -9.68 -2.98 -2.41
N VAL A 54 -8.69 -2.19 -2.04
CA VAL A 54 -7.68 -2.59 -1.08
C VAL A 54 -7.75 -1.69 0.14
N GLU A 55 -7.60 -2.29 1.31
CA GLU A 55 -7.54 -1.56 2.57
C GLU A 55 -6.19 -1.81 3.22
N TRP A 56 -5.77 -0.88 4.06
CA TRP A 56 -4.56 -1.04 4.81
C TRP A 56 -4.71 -0.47 6.20
N LYS A 57 -3.92 -0.98 7.12
CA LYS A 57 -3.87 -0.48 8.48
C LYS A 57 -2.50 -0.77 9.07
N LEU A 58 -2.16 -0.11 10.14
CA LEU A 58 -0.96 -0.42 10.90
C LEU A 58 -1.21 -1.68 11.73
N LYS A 59 -0.19 -2.51 11.80
CA LYS A 59 -0.23 -3.70 12.65
C LYS A 59 -0.18 -3.32 14.12
#